data_7edf7e234c6feea2e11197a1da421f4b
#
_entry.id   7edf7e234c6feea2e11197a1da421f4b
#
_cell.length_a   1.000
_cell.length_b   1.000
_cell.length_c   1.000
_cell.angle_alpha   90.00
_cell.angle_beta   90.00
_cell.angle_gamma   90.00
#
_symmetry.space_group_name_H-M   'P 1'
#
loop_
_entity.id
_entity.type
_entity.pdbx_description
1 polymer ?
#
loop_
_entity_poly.entity_id
_entity_poly.type
_entity_poly.pdbx_seq_one_letter_code
_entity_poly.pdbx_strand_id
1 'polypeptide(L)'
;MTKYKSTDQVMKIISDKNKIRNFGVIAHVDHGKTTMSDSLLAHSGIISPSSAGSALAMDSMKAEQERGITIVQANVTLHYQEGENDYVINMIDTPGHVDFSGRVIRSLRAIDGSVVVCDAVEGIMTQTETVTRMSLEERVRPVLYINKIDRLIKELRLTPEKMQETLANVVSDFNDLIDTYAEEEYKEKWKVSIQDGSVTFGSAKDRWAINVDIMKKKGVTFKDVIDA
;
A
#
# COMPACT_ATOMS: atom_id res chain seq x y z
N MET A 1 8.45 -24.46 5.61
CA MET A 1 8.40 -24.25 7.07
C MET A 1 7.18 -23.40 7.36
N THR A 2 6.32 -23.91 7.80
CA THR A 2 5.10 -24.28 8.46
C THR A 2 4.24 -23.09 8.85
N LYS A 3 3.05 -23.07 8.22
CA LYS A 3 1.86 -22.23 8.50
C LYS A 3 1.56 -22.01 10.01
N TYR A 4 2.02 -22.89 10.87
CA TYR A 4 1.77 -22.87 12.30
C TYR A 4 2.70 -21.93 13.09
N LYS A 5 3.92 -21.67 12.62
CA LYS A 5 4.89 -20.84 13.33
C LYS A 5 4.46 -19.36 13.43
N SER A 6 3.79 -18.86 12.40
CA SER A 6 3.23 -17.50 12.37
C SER A 6 2.05 -17.35 13.35
N THR A 7 1.17 -18.33 13.42
CA THR A 7 0.00 -18.31 14.32
C THR A 7 0.45 -18.30 15.79
N ASP A 8 1.42 -19.16 16.16
CA ASP A 8 1.92 -19.23 17.53
C ASP A 8 2.65 -17.94 17.96
N GLN A 9 3.32 -17.27 17.03
CA GLN A 9 3.96 -15.97 17.27
C GLN A 9 2.90 -14.87 17.47
N VAL A 10 1.89 -14.80 16.60
CA VAL A 10 0.77 -13.86 16.75
C VAL A 10 0.06 -14.05 18.08
N MET A 11 -0.23 -15.29 18.49
CA MET A 11 -0.92 -15.58 19.76
C MET A 11 -0.16 -15.12 21.00
N LYS A 12 1.18 -15.03 20.94
CA LYS A 12 1.99 -14.53 22.07
C LYS A 12 1.90 -13.02 22.26
N ILE A 13 1.64 -12.27 21.20
CA ILE A 13 1.72 -10.80 21.22
C ILE A 13 0.37 -10.12 21.04
N ILE A 14 -0.69 -10.85 20.66
CA ILE A 14 -2.02 -10.30 20.36
C ILE A 14 -2.70 -9.60 21.57
N SER A 15 -2.26 -9.93 22.78
CA SER A 15 -2.77 -9.27 24.01
C SER A 15 -2.18 -7.87 24.23
N ASP A 16 -1.07 -7.52 23.58
CA ASP A 16 -0.43 -6.21 23.69
C ASP A 16 -0.92 -5.29 22.58
N LYS A 17 -1.84 -4.38 22.92
CA LYS A 17 -2.44 -3.41 21.99
C LYS A 17 -1.40 -2.53 21.29
N ASN A 18 -0.28 -2.24 21.95
CA ASN A 18 0.79 -1.40 21.37
C ASN A 18 1.54 -2.08 20.22
N LYS A 19 1.37 -3.39 20.08
CA LYS A 19 1.99 -4.19 19.03
C LYS A 19 1.04 -4.54 17.87
N ILE A 20 -0.20 -4.09 17.93
CA ILE A 20 -1.19 -4.33 16.87
C ILE A 20 -1.25 -3.11 15.95
N ARG A 21 -1.22 -3.36 14.63
CA ARG A 21 -1.39 -2.35 13.59
C ARG A 21 -2.43 -2.83 12.60
N ASN A 22 -3.44 -2.00 12.36
CA ASN A 22 -4.48 -2.27 11.38
C ASN A 22 -4.30 -1.31 10.22
N PHE A 23 -4.08 -1.82 9.03
CA PHE A 23 -4.00 -0.96 7.86
C PHE A 23 -4.87 -1.48 6.72
N GLY A 24 -5.40 -0.56 5.94
CA GLY A 24 -6.14 -0.85 4.72
C GLY A 24 -5.34 -0.51 3.48
N VAL A 25 -5.60 -1.23 2.41
CA VAL A 25 -5.05 -0.93 1.08
C VAL A 25 -6.16 -0.36 0.22
N ILE A 26 -5.96 0.86 -0.27
CA ILE A 26 -6.90 1.57 -1.13
C ILE A 26 -6.21 1.96 -2.45
N ALA A 27 -6.92 1.84 -3.55
CA ALA A 27 -6.37 2.15 -4.88
C ALA A 27 -7.47 2.38 -5.90
N HIS A 28 -7.12 3.03 -7.00
CA HIS A 28 -7.88 2.94 -8.24
C HIS A 28 -7.81 1.53 -8.83
N VAL A 29 -8.79 1.15 -9.64
CA VAL A 29 -8.77 -0.11 -10.40
C VAL A 29 -7.47 -0.15 -11.24
N ASP A 30 -6.86 -1.32 -11.32
CA ASP A 30 -5.61 -1.57 -12.05
C ASP A 30 -4.35 -0.86 -11.56
N HIS A 31 -4.38 -0.08 -10.47
CA HIS A 31 -3.16 0.50 -9.89
C HIS A 31 -2.26 -0.52 -9.17
N GLY A 32 -2.70 -1.78 -9.08
CA GLY A 32 -1.91 -2.90 -8.56
C GLY A 32 -2.12 -3.20 -7.07
N LYS A 33 -3.30 -2.86 -6.54
CA LYS A 33 -3.70 -3.17 -5.16
C LYS A 33 -3.52 -4.66 -4.83
N THR A 34 -4.17 -5.54 -5.59
CA THR A 34 -4.12 -6.99 -5.38
C THR A 34 -2.70 -7.55 -5.57
N THR A 35 -1.97 -7.07 -6.58
CA THR A 35 -0.57 -7.47 -6.80
C THR A 35 0.33 -7.10 -5.63
N MET A 36 0.15 -5.91 -5.04
CA MET A 36 0.89 -5.48 -3.86
C MET A 36 0.52 -6.34 -2.64
N SER A 37 -0.78 -6.58 -2.42
CA SER A 37 -1.27 -7.42 -1.33
C SER A 37 -0.72 -8.85 -1.42
N ASP A 38 -0.76 -9.47 -2.60
CA ASP A 38 -0.17 -10.79 -2.85
C ASP A 38 1.34 -10.81 -2.59
N SER A 39 2.06 -9.73 -2.96
CA SER A 39 3.50 -9.63 -2.73
C SER A 39 3.83 -9.56 -1.23
N LEU A 40 3.02 -8.82 -0.43
CA LEU A 40 3.15 -8.78 1.04
C LEU A 40 2.84 -10.14 1.66
N LEU A 41 1.81 -10.85 1.19
CA LEU A 41 1.45 -12.19 1.65
C LEU A 41 2.54 -13.22 1.34
N ALA A 42 3.18 -13.11 0.18
CA ALA A 42 4.30 -13.97 -0.18
C ALA A 42 5.53 -13.69 0.69
N HIS A 43 5.83 -12.42 0.96
CA HIS A 43 6.95 -12.04 1.84
C HIS A 43 6.74 -12.53 3.28
N SER A 44 5.51 -12.48 3.78
CA SER A 44 5.17 -13.02 5.11
C SER A 44 5.11 -14.55 5.18
N GLY A 45 5.25 -15.25 4.05
CA GLY A 45 5.23 -16.71 3.96
C GLY A 45 3.85 -17.34 4.04
N ILE A 46 2.77 -16.56 3.90
CA ILE A 46 1.38 -17.05 3.88
C ILE A 46 1.06 -17.74 2.55
N ILE A 47 1.54 -17.16 1.45
CA ILE A 47 1.48 -17.78 0.12
C ILE A 47 2.88 -18.08 -0.40
N SER A 48 2.98 -18.98 -1.41
CA SER A 48 4.27 -19.27 -2.02
C SER A 48 4.77 -18.08 -2.83
N PRO A 49 6.10 -17.82 -2.87
CA PRO A 49 6.65 -16.76 -3.71
C PRO A 49 6.34 -16.90 -5.20
N SER A 50 6.14 -18.14 -5.68
CA SER A 50 5.75 -18.41 -7.07
C SER A 50 4.32 -18.02 -7.39
N SER A 51 3.46 -17.91 -6.38
CA SER A 51 2.04 -17.55 -6.51
C SER A 51 1.78 -16.06 -6.35
N ALA A 52 2.78 -15.27 -5.91
CA ALA A 52 2.60 -13.84 -5.71
C ALA A 52 2.31 -13.12 -7.04
N GLY A 53 1.31 -12.25 -7.03
CA GLY A 53 0.85 -11.51 -8.20
C GLY A 53 -0.06 -12.28 -9.15
N SER A 54 -0.26 -13.58 -8.92
CA SER A 54 -1.18 -14.42 -9.68
C SER A 54 -2.14 -15.22 -8.79
N ALA A 55 -1.89 -15.23 -7.49
CA ALA A 55 -2.68 -16.02 -6.55
C ALA A 55 -4.08 -15.43 -6.33
N LEU A 56 -4.25 -14.12 -6.56
CA LEU A 56 -5.47 -13.38 -6.19
C LEU A 56 -5.95 -13.82 -4.79
N ALA A 57 -4.97 -13.93 -3.86
CA ALA A 57 -5.16 -14.61 -2.58
C ALA A 57 -6.19 -13.92 -1.68
N MET A 58 -6.41 -12.63 -1.92
CA MET A 58 -7.43 -11.84 -1.22
C MET A 58 -8.78 -11.85 -1.95
N ASP A 59 -8.84 -12.23 -3.22
CA ASP A 59 -10.05 -12.27 -4.02
C ASP A 59 -10.71 -13.65 -3.88
N SER A 60 -11.70 -13.75 -3.02
CA SER A 60 -12.33 -15.04 -2.65
C SER A 60 -13.44 -15.48 -3.59
N MET A 61 -14.02 -14.58 -4.39
CA MET A 61 -15.12 -14.86 -5.29
C MET A 61 -14.64 -15.05 -6.74
N LYS A 62 -15.22 -16.03 -7.45
CA LYS A 62 -14.93 -16.22 -8.89
C LYS A 62 -15.16 -14.96 -9.71
N ALA A 63 -16.20 -14.16 -9.37
CA ALA A 63 -16.49 -12.92 -10.05
C ALA A 63 -15.41 -11.84 -9.83
N GLU A 64 -14.72 -11.85 -8.70
CA GLU A 64 -13.57 -10.98 -8.43
C GLU A 64 -12.38 -11.37 -9.31
N GLN A 65 -12.08 -12.66 -9.33
CA GLN A 65 -10.97 -13.22 -10.12
C GLN A 65 -11.16 -13.05 -11.63
N GLU A 66 -12.38 -13.22 -12.12
CA GLU A 66 -12.72 -13.07 -13.55
C GLU A 66 -12.69 -11.61 -14.01
N ARG A 67 -13.02 -10.66 -13.13
CA ARG A 67 -13.11 -9.24 -13.46
C ARG A 67 -11.91 -8.42 -13.01
N GLY A 68 -11.01 -9.00 -12.19
CA GLY A 68 -9.85 -8.32 -11.62
C GLY A 68 -10.22 -7.19 -10.64
N ILE A 69 -11.40 -7.25 -10.02
CA ILE A 69 -11.87 -6.23 -9.07
C ILE A 69 -12.22 -6.86 -7.73
N THR A 70 -11.76 -6.27 -6.62
CA THR A 70 -12.14 -6.69 -5.28
C THR A 70 -13.56 -6.21 -4.95
N ILE A 71 -14.44 -7.14 -4.63
CA ILE A 71 -15.86 -6.88 -4.28
C ILE A 71 -16.09 -7.05 -2.79
N VAL A 72 -15.42 -8.04 -2.18
CA VAL A 72 -15.58 -8.39 -0.77
C VAL A 72 -14.31 -8.03 -0.01
N GLN A 73 -14.48 -7.38 1.14
CA GLN A 73 -13.37 -7.11 2.05
C GLN A 73 -12.72 -8.43 2.48
N ALA A 74 -11.41 -8.52 2.37
CA ALA A 74 -10.61 -9.62 2.88
C ALA A 74 -9.67 -9.14 3.97
N ASN A 75 -9.50 -9.94 5.02
CA ASN A 75 -8.65 -9.61 6.16
C ASN A 75 -7.58 -10.68 6.33
N VAL A 76 -6.34 -10.25 6.47
CA VAL A 76 -5.22 -11.16 6.75
C VAL A 76 -4.40 -10.61 7.91
N THR A 77 -4.07 -11.49 8.85
CA THR A 77 -3.19 -11.17 9.98
C THR A 77 -1.78 -11.68 9.69
N LEU A 78 -0.81 -10.77 9.76
CA LEU A 78 0.60 -11.00 9.51
C LEU A 78 1.38 -10.86 10.82
N HIS A 79 2.43 -11.66 10.99
CA HIS A 79 3.48 -11.42 11.97
C HIS A 79 4.62 -10.64 11.27
N TYR A 80 5.03 -9.54 11.86
CA TYR A 80 6.15 -8.72 11.37
C TYR A 80 7.15 -8.49 12.51
N GLN A 81 8.42 -8.62 12.20
CA GLN A 81 9.52 -8.39 13.15
C GLN A 81 10.41 -7.26 12.63
N GLU A 82 10.62 -6.25 13.47
CA GLU A 82 11.58 -5.18 13.22
C GLU A 82 12.61 -5.12 14.35
N GLY A 83 13.83 -5.60 14.06
CA GLY A 83 14.87 -5.76 15.08
C GLY A 83 14.43 -6.72 16.18
N GLU A 84 14.32 -6.23 17.41
CA GLU A 84 13.85 -7.00 18.57
C GLU A 84 12.33 -6.87 18.81
N ASN A 85 11.64 -6.04 18.03
CA ASN A 85 10.22 -5.80 18.21
C ASN A 85 9.39 -6.67 17.28
N ASP A 86 8.40 -7.33 17.84
CA ASP A 86 7.39 -8.12 17.12
C ASP A 86 6.07 -7.35 17.05
N TYR A 87 5.43 -7.38 15.88
CA TYR A 87 4.14 -6.75 15.62
C TYR A 87 3.14 -7.72 15.01
N VAL A 88 1.87 -7.52 15.34
CA VAL A 88 0.72 -8.09 14.63
C VAL A 88 0.21 -7.04 13.68
N ILE A 89 0.21 -7.35 12.40
CA ILE A 89 -0.27 -6.47 11.34
C ILE A 89 -1.54 -7.10 10.75
N ASN A 90 -2.65 -6.41 10.89
CA ASN A 90 -3.90 -6.77 10.22
C ASN A 90 -4.02 -5.95 8.94
N MET A 91 -3.90 -6.62 7.80
CA MET A 91 -4.12 -6.03 6.49
C MET A 91 -5.57 -6.25 6.08
N ILE A 92 -6.26 -5.16 5.76
CA ILE A 92 -7.64 -5.14 5.30
C ILE A 92 -7.65 -4.71 3.84
N ASP A 93 -7.97 -5.63 2.95
CA ASP A 93 -8.16 -5.31 1.53
C ASP A 93 -9.56 -4.74 1.32
N THR A 94 -9.63 -3.53 0.76
CA THR A 94 -10.88 -2.81 0.58
C THR A 94 -11.31 -2.86 -0.89
N PRO A 95 -12.63 -2.95 -1.17
CA PRO A 95 -13.11 -2.75 -2.54
C PRO A 95 -12.65 -1.40 -3.09
N GLY A 96 -12.11 -1.40 -4.32
CA GLY A 96 -11.63 -0.17 -4.97
C GLY A 96 -12.73 0.59 -5.73
N HIS A 97 -13.90 -0.01 -5.95
CA HIS A 97 -14.95 0.56 -6.77
C HIS A 97 -15.94 1.39 -5.94
N VAL A 98 -16.29 2.57 -6.45
CA VAL A 98 -17.22 3.53 -5.77
C VAL A 98 -18.60 2.95 -5.48
N ASP A 99 -19.06 1.97 -6.24
CA ASP A 99 -20.34 1.28 -6.02
C ASP A 99 -20.40 0.53 -4.68
N PHE A 100 -19.24 0.26 -4.06
CA PHE A 100 -19.13 -0.42 -2.78
C PHE A 100 -18.81 0.52 -1.61
N SER A 101 -19.10 1.81 -1.73
CA SER A 101 -18.77 2.86 -0.74
C SER A 101 -19.14 2.50 0.69
N GLY A 102 -20.32 1.90 0.92
CA GLY A 102 -20.73 1.46 2.26
C GLY A 102 -19.87 0.33 2.87
N ARG A 103 -19.20 -0.48 2.03
CA ARG A 103 -18.23 -1.49 2.48
C ARG A 103 -16.88 -0.84 2.74
N VAL A 104 -16.47 0.09 1.89
CA VAL A 104 -15.24 0.87 2.04
C VAL A 104 -15.25 1.60 3.38
N ILE A 105 -16.30 2.36 3.69
CA ILE A 105 -16.44 3.09 4.96
C ILE A 105 -16.33 2.16 6.17
N ARG A 106 -16.98 0.99 6.12
CA ARG A 106 -16.87 0.00 7.21
C ARG A 106 -15.44 -0.51 7.40
N SER A 107 -14.73 -0.75 6.32
CA SER A 107 -13.31 -1.15 6.36
C SER A 107 -12.44 -0.05 6.93
N LEU A 108 -12.67 1.21 6.51
CA LEU A 108 -11.91 2.37 6.97
C LEU A 108 -12.05 2.60 8.48
N ARG A 109 -13.22 2.34 9.06
CA ARG A 109 -13.43 2.43 10.52
C ARG A 109 -12.70 1.36 11.34
N ALA A 110 -12.20 0.31 10.70
CA ALA A 110 -11.48 -0.77 11.36
C ALA A 110 -9.95 -0.65 11.27
N ILE A 111 -9.43 0.39 10.64
CA ILE A 111 -8.01 0.58 10.38
C ILE A 111 -7.46 1.86 11.03
N ASP A 112 -6.17 1.83 11.35
CA ASP A 112 -5.43 2.95 11.95
C ASP A 112 -4.75 3.81 10.88
N GLY A 113 -4.47 3.22 9.72
CA GLY A 113 -3.84 3.88 8.58
C GLY A 113 -4.20 3.22 7.26
N SER A 114 -4.03 3.94 6.16
CA SER A 114 -4.27 3.43 4.81
C SER A 114 -3.04 3.56 3.93
N VAL A 115 -2.75 2.51 3.17
CA VAL A 115 -1.78 2.56 2.07
C VAL A 115 -2.54 2.89 0.79
N VAL A 116 -2.32 4.09 0.28
CA VAL A 116 -2.89 4.53 -0.99
C VAL A 116 -1.93 4.13 -2.09
N VAL A 117 -2.38 3.21 -2.95
CA VAL A 117 -1.59 2.72 -4.09
C VAL A 117 -1.92 3.55 -5.32
N CYS A 118 -0.90 4.16 -5.91
CA CYS A 118 -1.01 5.00 -7.08
C CYS A 118 -0.09 4.48 -8.19
N ASP A 119 -0.57 4.42 -9.44
CA ASP A 119 0.27 4.13 -10.61
C ASP A 119 1.17 5.34 -10.90
N ALA A 120 2.47 5.12 -11.07
CA ALA A 120 3.45 6.16 -11.35
C ALA A 120 3.20 6.91 -12.67
N VAL A 121 2.55 6.28 -13.64
CA VAL A 121 2.25 6.85 -14.97
C VAL A 121 0.94 7.61 -14.95
N GLU A 122 -0.09 7.01 -14.35
CA GLU A 122 -1.46 7.55 -14.37
C GLU A 122 -1.69 8.62 -13.28
N GLY A 123 -0.88 8.61 -12.22
CA GLY A 123 -1.01 9.56 -11.12
C GLY A 123 -2.29 9.38 -10.30
N ILE A 124 -2.79 10.48 -9.75
CA ILE A 124 -4.02 10.49 -8.96
C ILE A 124 -5.24 10.46 -9.88
N MET A 125 -6.02 9.40 -9.78
CA MET A 125 -7.24 9.20 -10.56
C MET A 125 -8.48 9.48 -9.70
N THR A 126 -9.62 9.73 -10.35
CA THR A 126 -10.89 10.09 -9.67
C THR A 126 -11.32 9.11 -8.58
N GLN A 127 -11.09 7.80 -8.78
CA GLN A 127 -11.41 6.82 -7.73
C GLN A 127 -10.41 6.89 -6.57
N THR A 128 -9.11 7.13 -6.84
CA THR A 128 -8.10 7.36 -5.81
C THR A 128 -8.50 8.56 -4.95
N GLU A 129 -8.87 9.68 -5.58
CA GLU A 129 -9.37 10.86 -4.88
C GLU A 129 -10.58 10.53 -4.01
N THR A 130 -11.60 9.85 -4.57
CA THR A 130 -12.83 9.51 -3.85
C THR A 130 -12.56 8.66 -2.61
N VAL A 131 -11.74 7.61 -2.74
CA VAL A 131 -11.47 6.69 -1.63
C VAL A 131 -10.52 7.34 -0.61
N THR A 132 -9.56 8.15 -1.06
CA THR A 132 -8.70 8.95 -0.18
C THR A 132 -9.52 9.94 0.64
N ARG A 133 -10.46 10.67 0.02
CA ARG A 133 -11.38 11.56 0.72
C ARG A 133 -12.16 10.81 1.80
N MET A 134 -12.78 9.66 1.50
CA MET A 134 -13.48 8.83 2.49
C MET A 134 -12.56 8.41 3.64
N SER A 135 -11.30 8.09 3.35
CA SER A 135 -10.29 7.72 4.34
C SER A 135 -9.97 8.89 5.27
N LEU A 136 -9.80 10.09 4.74
CA LEU A 136 -9.55 11.32 5.51
C LEU A 136 -10.76 11.70 6.37
N GLU A 137 -11.99 11.60 5.84
CA GLU A 137 -13.24 11.85 6.58
C GLU A 137 -13.43 10.88 7.77
N GLU A 138 -12.98 9.62 7.64
CA GLU A 138 -12.99 8.64 8.74
C GLU A 138 -11.74 8.73 9.64
N ARG A 139 -10.92 9.78 9.49
CA ARG A 139 -9.69 10.06 10.27
C ARG A 139 -8.63 8.97 10.18
N VAL A 140 -8.49 8.36 9.03
CA VAL A 140 -7.47 7.34 8.75
C VAL A 140 -6.24 8.01 8.14
N ARG A 141 -5.08 7.87 8.79
CA ARG A 141 -3.82 8.46 8.30
C ARG A 141 -3.34 7.76 7.02
N PRO A 142 -3.12 8.50 5.92
CA PRO A 142 -2.63 7.91 4.68
C PRO A 142 -1.11 7.81 4.66
N VAL A 143 -0.60 6.80 3.93
CA VAL A 143 0.75 6.72 3.38
C VAL A 143 0.65 6.43 1.89
N LEU A 144 1.58 6.92 1.10
CA LEU A 144 1.53 6.81 -0.36
C LEU A 144 2.51 5.73 -0.86
N TYR A 145 2.01 4.77 -1.62
CA TYR A 145 2.83 3.83 -2.38
C TYR A 145 2.68 4.08 -3.88
N ILE A 146 3.75 4.59 -4.50
CA ILE A 146 3.81 4.83 -5.95
C ILE A 146 4.31 3.57 -6.61
N ASN A 147 3.38 2.88 -7.25
CA ASN A 147 3.58 1.57 -7.88
C ASN A 147 3.93 1.71 -9.37
N LYS A 148 4.37 0.63 -9.97
CA LYS A 148 4.67 0.48 -11.39
C LYS A 148 5.79 1.42 -11.88
N ILE A 149 6.78 1.66 -11.04
CA ILE A 149 8.00 2.40 -11.43
C ILE A 149 8.70 1.72 -12.62
N ASP A 150 8.62 0.39 -12.73
CA ASP A 150 9.10 -0.37 -13.86
C ASP A 150 8.56 0.13 -15.23
N ARG A 151 7.34 0.68 -15.27
CA ARG A 151 6.78 1.26 -16.51
C ARG A 151 7.50 2.56 -16.91
N LEU A 152 7.86 3.41 -15.94
CA LEU A 152 8.65 4.62 -16.23
C LEU A 152 10.01 4.28 -16.83
N ILE A 153 10.62 3.18 -16.35
CA ILE A 153 11.96 2.71 -16.78
C ILE A 153 11.87 1.95 -18.11
N LYS A 154 11.05 0.88 -18.17
CA LYS A 154 11.05 -0.09 -19.26
C LYS A 154 10.17 0.32 -20.44
N GLU A 155 9.01 0.90 -20.18
CA GLU A 155 8.03 1.28 -21.21
C GLU A 155 8.25 2.71 -21.70
N LEU A 156 8.23 3.69 -20.81
CA LEU A 156 8.36 5.12 -21.15
C LEU A 156 9.80 5.57 -21.32
N ARG A 157 10.77 4.82 -20.80
CA ARG A 157 12.21 5.11 -20.88
C ARG A 157 12.55 6.56 -20.52
N LEU A 158 11.94 7.04 -19.43
CA LEU A 158 12.17 8.41 -18.98
C LEU A 158 13.58 8.58 -18.45
N THR A 159 14.13 9.79 -18.62
CA THR A 159 15.39 10.13 -17.95
C THR A 159 15.19 10.24 -16.43
N PRO A 160 16.24 10.05 -15.60
CA PRO A 160 16.12 10.17 -14.14
C PRO A 160 15.48 11.49 -13.69
N GLU A 161 15.81 12.60 -14.36
CA GLU A 161 15.25 13.92 -14.06
C GLU A 161 13.73 13.97 -14.30
N LYS A 162 13.28 13.45 -15.45
CA LYS A 162 11.85 13.36 -15.77
C LYS A 162 11.09 12.42 -14.85
N MET A 163 11.71 11.30 -14.45
CA MET A 163 11.13 10.41 -13.45
C MET A 163 10.96 11.12 -12.11
N GLN A 164 11.99 11.84 -11.66
CA GLN A 164 11.92 12.60 -10.43
C GLN A 164 10.81 13.66 -10.48
N GLU A 165 10.67 14.39 -11.59
CA GLU A 165 9.62 15.37 -11.80
C GLU A 165 8.23 14.69 -11.75
N THR A 166 8.04 13.59 -12.48
CA THR A 166 6.78 12.83 -12.49
C THR A 166 6.38 12.37 -11.09
N LEU A 167 7.33 11.79 -10.34
CA LEU A 167 7.07 11.30 -8.99
C LEU A 167 6.81 12.45 -8.00
N ALA A 168 7.50 13.58 -8.14
CA ALA A 168 7.26 14.76 -7.33
C ALA A 168 5.86 15.34 -7.56
N ASN A 169 5.38 15.34 -8.81
CA ASN A 169 4.02 15.77 -9.15
C ASN A 169 2.97 14.86 -8.49
N VAL A 170 3.14 13.53 -8.54
CA VAL A 170 2.21 12.60 -7.86
C VAL A 170 2.15 12.85 -6.35
N VAL A 171 3.29 13.13 -5.71
CA VAL A 171 3.34 13.46 -4.27
C VAL A 171 2.66 14.80 -4.00
N SER A 172 2.87 15.80 -4.86
CA SER A 172 2.21 17.11 -4.75
C SER A 172 0.70 17.00 -4.88
N ASP A 173 0.22 16.34 -5.93
CA ASP A 173 -1.21 16.13 -6.18
C ASP A 173 -1.89 15.39 -5.02
N PHE A 174 -1.18 14.42 -4.43
CA PHE A 174 -1.69 13.71 -3.25
C PHE A 174 -1.78 14.60 -2.01
N ASN A 175 -0.79 15.46 -1.79
CA ASN A 175 -0.83 16.43 -0.70
C ASN A 175 -1.92 17.48 -0.88
N ASP A 176 -2.23 17.85 -2.13
CA ASP A 176 -3.37 18.75 -2.44
C ASP A 176 -4.72 18.11 -2.05
N LEU A 177 -4.85 16.78 -2.18
CA LEU A 177 -6.03 16.08 -1.66
C LEU A 177 -6.11 16.14 -0.13
N ILE A 178 -4.98 15.99 0.55
CA ILE A 178 -4.93 16.10 2.03
C ILE A 178 -5.30 17.52 2.45
N ASP A 179 -4.75 18.53 1.81
CA ASP A 179 -5.08 19.94 2.08
C ASP A 179 -6.57 20.27 1.82
N THR A 180 -7.17 19.60 0.85
CA THR A 180 -8.57 19.83 0.47
C THR A 180 -9.54 19.13 1.41
N TYR A 181 -9.28 17.87 1.79
CA TYR A 181 -10.27 17.00 2.42
C TYR A 181 -9.99 16.66 3.89
N ALA A 182 -8.75 16.79 4.37
CA ALA A 182 -8.47 16.51 5.77
C ALA A 182 -9.00 17.60 6.69
N GLU A 183 -9.36 17.23 7.93
CA GLU A 183 -9.68 18.20 8.99
C GLU A 183 -8.44 19.06 9.30
N GLU A 184 -8.64 20.32 9.64
CA GLU A 184 -7.57 21.32 9.80
C GLU A 184 -6.45 20.87 10.74
N GLU A 185 -6.79 20.18 11.82
CA GLU A 185 -5.80 19.68 12.80
C GLU A 185 -4.88 18.57 12.27
N TYR A 186 -5.26 17.90 11.17
CA TYR A 186 -4.52 16.79 10.57
C TYR A 186 -3.77 17.16 9.28
N LYS A 187 -4.14 18.24 8.59
CA LYS A 187 -3.56 18.61 7.30
C LYS A 187 -2.04 18.54 7.30
N GLU A 188 -1.38 19.32 8.16
CA GLU A 188 0.08 19.36 8.21
C GLU A 188 0.71 18.05 8.72
N LYS A 189 -0.01 17.31 9.59
CA LYS A 189 0.51 16.07 10.18
C LYS A 189 0.42 14.86 9.24
N TRP A 190 -0.50 14.92 8.26
CA TRP A 190 -0.80 13.81 7.37
C TRP A 190 -0.27 14.00 5.96
N LYS A 191 0.26 15.18 5.64
CA LYS A 191 1.03 15.36 4.41
C LYS A 191 2.10 14.31 4.30
N VAL A 192 2.19 13.74 3.10
CA VAL A 192 3.19 12.71 2.84
C VAL A 192 4.46 13.34 2.28
N SER A 193 5.59 12.78 2.65
CA SER A 193 6.91 13.26 2.26
C SER A 193 7.87 12.09 2.03
N ILE A 194 8.75 12.25 1.06
CA ILE A 194 9.84 11.29 0.83
C ILE A 194 10.79 11.27 2.06
N GLN A 195 10.99 12.42 2.69
CA GLN A 195 11.95 12.60 3.78
C GLN A 195 11.55 11.90 5.07
N ASP A 196 10.26 11.83 5.37
CA ASP A 196 9.72 11.18 6.59
C ASP A 196 9.38 9.70 6.38
N GLY A 197 9.60 9.18 5.15
CA GLY A 197 9.34 7.78 4.81
C GLY A 197 7.87 7.43 4.56
N SER A 198 6.96 8.41 4.55
CA SER A 198 5.53 8.18 4.25
C SER A 198 5.23 7.98 2.77
N VAL A 199 6.23 8.20 1.90
CA VAL A 199 6.20 7.85 0.48
C VAL A 199 7.12 6.69 0.21
N THR A 200 6.59 5.66 -0.46
CA THR A 200 7.33 4.48 -0.90
C THR A 200 7.18 4.32 -2.41
N PHE A 201 8.26 3.97 -3.09
CA PHE A 201 8.31 3.72 -4.52
C PHE A 201 8.52 2.24 -4.80
N GLY A 202 7.93 1.69 -5.85
CA GLY A 202 8.20 0.30 -6.17
C GLY A 202 7.51 -0.24 -7.41
N SER A 203 7.74 -1.53 -7.63
CA SER A 203 7.01 -2.37 -8.58
C SER A 203 6.49 -3.59 -7.84
N ALA A 204 5.18 -3.62 -7.62
CA ALA A 204 4.54 -4.79 -7.01
C ALA A 204 4.70 -6.04 -7.90
N LYS A 205 4.74 -5.86 -9.22
CA LYS A 205 4.97 -6.91 -10.20
C LYS A 205 6.38 -7.50 -10.08
N ASP A 206 7.39 -6.65 -10.00
CA ASP A 206 8.80 -7.05 -9.85
C ASP A 206 9.20 -7.28 -8.38
N ARG A 207 8.25 -7.10 -7.42
CA ARG A 207 8.36 -7.42 -5.99
C ARG A 207 9.45 -6.65 -5.26
N TRP A 208 9.57 -5.36 -5.55
CA TRP A 208 10.46 -4.49 -4.81
C TRP A 208 9.76 -3.19 -4.41
N ALA A 209 10.19 -2.66 -3.28
CA ALA A 209 9.76 -1.37 -2.79
C ALA A 209 10.91 -0.69 -2.04
N ILE A 210 11.00 0.62 -2.14
CA ILE A 210 12.05 1.42 -1.52
C ILE A 210 11.48 2.72 -0.99
N ASN A 211 11.94 3.12 0.18
CA ASN A 211 11.74 4.45 0.74
C ASN A 211 13.08 5.02 1.22
N VAL A 212 13.07 6.24 1.72
CA VAL A 212 14.29 6.92 2.15
C VAL A 212 15.04 6.17 3.27
N ASP A 213 14.33 5.49 4.17
CA ASP A 213 14.97 4.77 5.27
C ASP A 213 15.69 3.52 4.78
N ILE A 214 15.07 2.79 3.83
CA ILE A 214 15.71 1.64 3.18
C ILE A 214 16.92 2.10 2.36
N MET A 215 16.80 3.23 1.63
CA MET A 215 17.94 3.80 0.89
C MET A 215 19.11 4.13 1.81
N LYS A 216 18.84 4.81 2.93
CA LYS A 216 19.87 5.15 3.94
C LYS A 216 20.49 3.89 4.55
N LYS A 217 19.67 2.90 4.96
CA LYS A 217 20.15 1.63 5.54
C LYS A 217 21.02 0.83 4.57
N LYS A 218 20.70 0.85 3.28
CA LYS A 218 21.45 0.11 2.24
C LYS A 218 22.57 0.92 1.59
N GLY A 219 22.67 2.22 1.85
CA GLY A 219 23.66 3.11 1.23
C GLY A 219 23.47 3.27 -0.28
N VAL A 220 22.24 3.14 -0.77
CA VAL A 220 21.89 3.27 -2.20
C VAL A 220 21.14 4.58 -2.45
N THR A 221 21.30 5.13 -3.65
CA THR A 221 20.55 6.29 -4.10
C THR A 221 19.36 5.85 -4.98
N PHE A 222 18.42 6.77 -5.21
CA PHE A 222 17.32 6.51 -6.14
C PHE A 222 17.82 6.19 -7.55
N LYS A 223 18.90 6.84 -7.97
CA LYS A 223 19.55 6.56 -9.25
C LYS A 223 20.06 5.12 -9.34
N ASP A 224 20.72 4.63 -8.30
CA ASP A 224 21.23 3.25 -8.27
C ASP A 224 20.10 2.21 -8.41
N VAL A 225 18.88 2.55 -7.92
CA VAL A 225 17.69 1.69 -8.05
C VAL A 225 17.11 1.71 -9.47
N ILE A 226 17.25 2.84 -10.17
CA ILE A 226 16.78 2.98 -11.55
C ILE A 226 17.73 2.29 -12.53
N ASP A 227 19.03 2.37 -12.26
CA ASP A 227 20.07 1.83 -13.14
C ASP A 227 20.26 0.30 -12.97
N ALA A 228 19.63 -0.34 -11.95
CA ALA A 228 19.71 -1.78 -11.66
C ALA A 228 18.63 -2.59 -12.39
#